data_7ce29e3a9eedd3bf237ae320c6e9f891
#
_entry.id   7ce29e3a9eedd3bf237ae320c6e9f891
#
_cell.length_a   1.000
_cell.length_b   1.000
_cell.length_c   1.000
_cell.angle_alpha   90.00
_cell.angle_beta   90.00
_cell.angle_gamma   90.00
#
_symmetry.space_group_name_H-M   'P 1'
#
loop_
_entity.id
_entity.type
_entity.pdbx_description
1 polymer ?
#
loop_
_entity_poly.entity_id
_entity_poly.type
_entity_poly.pdbx_seq_one_letter_code
_entity_poly.pdbx_strand_id
1 'polypeptide(L)'
;MSKVLQIGLACVLFAFAAPVIAFEFVVLGDMPYGDEPVIEEQYRKLIEHVNQENPDFVIHLGDTKSGSTLCSDEFYTRQKALFSIFTAPLLYTPGDNEWTDCHRSNNGSYDPLDRLKMLRQVVFDDSYFEQSALLGLQSQGALMREFSEFIENQMWISSGTLFLLIHVVGSNNNMDSGTSIGEREFLLREKANQHWIHRAFDLLQEDRIHDLVVVFHGDPFVDWMMPQPSLMYSGFLETVGTTLFEKAKTTDKKILFIHGDTHQYTWNHPFFAAGHLRGNVSRLVVPGAGDMRAVKISIQRESDDYYILDMIE
;
A
#
# COMPACT_ATOMS: atom_id res chain seq x y z
N MET A 1 40.48 53.39 -46.24
CA MET A 1 40.47 52.66 -45.00
C MET A 1 39.02 52.32 -44.70
N SER A 2 38.63 51.07 -45.01
CA SER A 2 37.24 50.58 -44.86
C SER A 2 37.14 49.81 -43.57
N LYS A 3 36.25 50.23 -42.65
CA LYS A 3 35.99 49.54 -41.37
C LYS A 3 34.90 48.49 -41.62
N VAL A 4 35.27 47.22 -41.53
CA VAL A 4 34.30 46.09 -41.54
C VAL A 4 33.70 45.97 -40.16
N LEU A 5 32.38 46.14 -40.08
CA LEU A 5 31.60 45.94 -38.84
C LEU A 5 31.25 44.44 -38.74
N GLN A 6 31.83 43.73 -37.75
CA GLN A 6 31.44 42.36 -37.44
C GLN A 6 30.21 42.37 -36.52
N ILE A 7 29.08 41.93 -37.05
CA ILE A 7 27.87 41.68 -36.23
C ILE A 7 27.96 40.25 -35.69
N GLY A 8 28.21 40.12 -34.41
CA GLY A 8 28.16 38.85 -33.72
C GLY A 8 26.70 38.43 -33.46
N LEU A 9 26.29 37.32 -34.06
CA LEU A 9 24.98 36.70 -33.84
C LEU A 9 25.06 35.86 -32.54
N ALA A 10 24.49 36.36 -31.46
CA ALA A 10 24.36 35.58 -30.21
C ALA A 10 23.15 34.62 -30.35
N CYS A 11 23.40 33.33 -30.53
CA CYS A 11 22.37 32.31 -30.43
C CYS A 11 22.00 32.10 -28.94
N VAL A 12 20.83 32.57 -28.55
CA VAL A 12 20.24 32.23 -27.25
C VAL A 12 19.60 30.82 -27.39
N LEU A 13 20.27 29.83 -26.83
CA LEU A 13 19.70 28.48 -26.68
C LEU A 13 18.66 28.51 -25.56
N PHE A 14 17.39 28.52 -25.95
CA PHE A 14 16.31 28.18 -24.99
C PHE A 14 16.36 26.69 -24.74
N ALA A 15 16.88 26.29 -23.58
CA ALA A 15 16.68 24.93 -23.06
C ALA A 15 15.20 24.81 -22.68
N PHE A 16 14.41 24.17 -23.53
CA PHE A 16 13.10 23.68 -23.12
C PHE A 16 13.35 22.55 -22.08
N ALA A 17 13.14 22.83 -20.79
CA ALA A 17 12.99 21.77 -19.80
C ALA A 17 11.77 20.95 -20.25
N ALA A 18 11.99 19.69 -20.63
CA ALA A 18 10.88 18.77 -20.81
C ALA A 18 10.08 18.73 -19.51
N PRO A 19 8.75 18.73 -19.54
CA PRO A 19 7.97 18.58 -18.33
C PRO A 19 8.40 17.25 -17.71
N VAL A 20 8.87 17.29 -16.46
CA VAL A 20 9.04 16.07 -15.66
C VAL A 20 7.63 15.54 -15.50
N ILE A 21 7.31 14.43 -16.18
CA ILE A 21 6.03 13.76 -16.01
C ILE A 21 6.03 13.30 -14.56
N ALA A 22 5.20 13.93 -13.72
CA ALA A 22 5.00 13.49 -12.35
C ALA A 22 4.46 12.07 -12.42
N PHE A 23 5.11 11.16 -11.73
CA PHE A 23 4.63 9.80 -11.55
C PHE A 23 3.55 9.84 -10.47
N GLU A 24 2.35 9.36 -10.79
CA GLU A 24 1.17 9.49 -9.94
C GLU A 24 0.49 8.14 -9.73
N PHE A 25 0.12 7.86 -8.49
CA PHE A 25 -0.68 6.70 -8.15
C PHE A 25 -1.74 7.07 -7.11
N VAL A 26 -2.79 6.26 -7.01
CA VAL A 26 -3.89 6.47 -6.05
C VAL A 26 -3.88 5.36 -5.02
N VAL A 27 -4.15 5.73 -3.76
CA VAL A 27 -4.32 4.79 -2.66
C VAL A 27 -5.66 5.00 -1.98
N LEU A 28 -6.33 3.91 -1.61
CA LEU A 28 -7.56 3.89 -0.83
C LEU A 28 -7.62 2.58 -0.03
N GLY A 29 -8.48 2.54 0.98
CA GLY A 29 -8.70 1.35 1.81
C GLY A 29 -9.86 1.57 2.76
N ASP A 30 -10.18 0.58 3.58
CA ASP A 30 -11.21 0.67 4.62
C ASP A 30 -12.58 1.11 4.05
N MET A 31 -12.91 0.66 2.85
CA MET A 31 -14.17 0.97 2.13
C MET A 31 -14.46 -0.02 1.01
N PRO A 32 -15.76 -0.18 0.60
CA PRO A 32 -16.95 0.46 1.19
C PRO A 32 -17.41 -0.27 2.47
N TYR A 33 -17.89 0.50 3.48
CA TYR A 33 -18.44 -0.07 4.71
C TYR A 33 -19.97 0.05 4.70
N GLY A 34 -20.64 -1.08 4.57
CA GLY A 34 -22.11 -1.21 4.52
C GLY A 34 -22.57 -2.03 3.31
N ASP A 35 -23.78 -2.60 3.45
CA ASP A 35 -24.39 -3.43 2.42
C ASP A 35 -25.53 -2.69 1.68
N GLU A 36 -25.83 -1.45 2.09
CA GLU A 36 -26.87 -0.66 1.47
C GLU A 36 -26.48 -0.27 0.04
N PRO A 37 -27.42 -0.34 -0.92
CA PRO A 37 -27.13 0.00 -2.32
C PRO A 37 -26.55 1.41 -2.51
N VAL A 38 -26.91 2.36 -1.61
CA VAL A 38 -26.37 3.72 -1.65
C VAL A 38 -24.88 3.77 -1.38
N ILE A 39 -24.36 2.91 -0.50
CA ILE A 39 -22.93 2.82 -0.19
C ILE A 39 -22.14 2.29 -1.40
N GLU A 40 -22.66 1.25 -2.04
CA GLU A 40 -22.03 0.75 -3.27
C GLU A 40 -22.05 1.81 -4.39
N GLU A 41 -23.16 2.55 -4.53
CA GLU A 41 -23.24 3.62 -5.53
C GLU A 41 -22.23 4.74 -5.25
N GLN A 42 -22.05 5.13 -3.99
CA GLN A 42 -21.03 6.12 -3.61
C GLN A 42 -19.64 5.62 -3.92
N TYR A 43 -19.34 4.36 -3.61
CA TYR A 43 -18.04 3.77 -3.92
C TYR A 43 -17.77 3.68 -5.43
N ARG A 44 -18.80 3.35 -6.23
CA ARG A 44 -18.70 3.37 -7.70
C ARG A 44 -18.40 4.77 -8.23
N LYS A 45 -18.99 5.82 -7.66
CA LYS A 45 -18.68 7.21 -8.03
C LYS A 45 -17.25 7.58 -7.68
N LEU A 46 -16.76 7.18 -6.50
CA LEU A 46 -15.36 7.38 -6.15
C LEU A 46 -14.43 6.68 -7.15
N ILE A 47 -14.73 5.42 -7.55
CA ILE A 47 -13.95 4.71 -8.58
C ILE A 47 -13.98 5.48 -9.91
N GLU A 48 -15.12 6.03 -10.31
CA GLU A 48 -15.23 6.85 -11.53
C GLU A 48 -14.33 8.10 -11.46
N HIS A 49 -14.29 8.78 -10.30
CA HIS A 49 -13.40 9.94 -10.09
C HIS A 49 -11.93 9.52 -10.11
N VAL A 50 -11.57 8.41 -9.47
CA VAL A 50 -10.21 7.85 -9.55
C VAL A 50 -9.82 7.54 -10.99
N ASN A 51 -10.73 6.95 -11.78
CA ASN A 51 -10.48 6.65 -13.20
C ASN A 51 -10.28 7.94 -14.04
N GLN A 52 -10.95 9.05 -13.68
CA GLN A 52 -10.78 10.34 -14.35
C GLN A 52 -9.39 10.97 -14.09
N GLU A 53 -8.80 10.70 -12.93
CA GLU A 53 -7.43 11.12 -12.63
C GLU A 53 -6.38 10.39 -13.47
N ASN A 54 -6.74 9.24 -14.08
CA ASN A 54 -5.88 8.43 -14.94
C ASN A 54 -4.51 8.11 -14.30
N PRO A 55 -4.48 7.55 -13.06
CA PRO A 55 -3.23 7.24 -12.38
C PRO A 55 -2.47 6.10 -13.08
N ASP A 56 -1.15 6.01 -12.84
CA ASP A 56 -0.33 4.90 -13.33
C ASP A 56 -0.81 3.54 -12.78
N PHE A 57 -1.28 3.52 -11.54
CA PHE A 57 -1.96 2.38 -10.89
C PHE A 57 -2.72 2.83 -9.64
N VAL A 58 -3.52 1.94 -9.11
CA VAL A 58 -4.28 2.12 -7.86
C VAL A 58 -3.85 1.05 -6.86
N ILE A 59 -3.74 1.39 -5.56
CA ILE A 59 -3.52 0.44 -4.48
C ILE A 59 -4.70 0.49 -3.53
N HIS A 60 -5.35 -0.66 -3.29
CA HIS A 60 -6.36 -0.82 -2.25
C HIS A 60 -5.78 -1.55 -1.05
N LEU A 61 -5.91 -0.94 0.14
CA LEU A 61 -5.25 -1.38 1.36
C LEU A 61 -6.06 -2.39 2.20
N GLY A 62 -7.05 -3.02 1.62
CA GLY A 62 -7.89 -3.96 2.35
C GLY A 62 -9.08 -3.29 3.05
N ASP A 63 -9.73 -4.09 3.90
CA ASP A 63 -10.97 -3.72 4.59
C ASP A 63 -12.05 -3.23 3.60
N THR A 64 -12.40 -4.13 2.68
CA THR A 64 -13.41 -3.90 1.64
C THR A 64 -14.84 -4.14 2.13
N LYS A 65 -14.98 -4.39 3.43
CA LYS A 65 -16.23 -4.46 4.18
C LYS A 65 -16.00 -4.05 5.63
N SER A 66 -17.07 -3.68 6.32
CA SER A 66 -16.98 -3.42 7.75
C SER A 66 -16.73 -4.71 8.57
N GLY A 67 -16.20 -4.56 9.78
CA GLY A 67 -16.04 -5.66 10.75
C GLY A 67 -17.35 -6.29 11.24
N SER A 68 -18.50 -5.94 10.65
CA SER A 68 -19.83 -6.50 10.95
C SER A 68 -20.59 -7.00 9.73
N THR A 69 -20.00 -6.94 8.55
CA THR A 69 -20.58 -7.48 7.32
C THR A 69 -20.19 -8.96 7.15
N LEU A 70 -21.09 -9.79 6.59
CA LEU A 70 -20.86 -11.23 6.40
C LEU A 70 -19.68 -11.51 5.44
N CYS A 71 -18.83 -12.46 5.80
CA CYS A 71 -17.75 -12.97 4.94
C CYS A 71 -18.26 -14.09 4.01
N SER A 72 -19.37 -13.86 3.32
CA SER A 72 -19.95 -14.87 2.42
C SER A 72 -19.17 -14.97 1.09
N ASP A 73 -19.37 -16.05 0.34
CA ASP A 73 -18.73 -16.20 -0.97
C ASP A 73 -19.20 -15.13 -1.98
N GLU A 74 -20.46 -14.69 -1.84
CA GLU A 74 -21.02 -13.59 -2.64
C GLU A 74 -20.30 -12.28 -2.38
N PHE A 75 -19.86 -12.03 -1.13
CA PHE A 75 -19.10 -10.85 -0.80
C PHE A 75 -17.82 -10.78 -1.64
N TYR A 76 -16.99 -11.81 -1.69
CA TYR A 76 -15.74 -11.80 -2.47
C TYR A 76 -15.98 -11.65 -3.97
N THR A 77 -17.05 -12.27 -4.49
CA THR A 77 -17.44 -12.14 -5.90
C THR A 77 -17.84 -10.72 -6.24
N ARG A 78 -18.64 -10.08 -5.36
CA ARG A 78 -19.03 -8.66 -5.49
C ARG A 78 -17.82 -7.76 -5.42
N GLN A 79 -16.90 -8.01 -4.49
CA GLN A 79 -15.68 -7.23 -4.34
C GLN A 79 -14.80 -7.29 -5.59
N LYS A 80 -14.63 -8.49 -6.17
CA LYS A 80 -13.91 -8.63 -7.44
C LYS A 80 -14.58 -7.85 -8.57
N ALA A 81 -15.92 -7.84 -8.62
CA ALA A 81 -16.66 -7.06 -9.61
C ALA A 81 -16.45 -5.55 -9.44
N LEU A 82 -16.39 -5.05 -8.21
CA LEU A 82 -16.07 -3.64 -7.93
C LEU A 82 -14.63 -3.30 -8.33
N PHE A 83 -13.68 -4.15 -8.03
CA PHE A 83 -12.28 -3.97 -8.41
C PHE A 83 -12.09 -3.92 -9.94
N SER A 84 -12.91 -4.64 -10.69
CA SER A 84 -12.84 -4.63 -12.16
C SER A 84 -13.30 -3.33 -12.82
N ILE A 85 -13.86 -2.38 -12.05
CA ILE A 85 -14.27 -1.07 -12.57
C ILE A 85 -13.08 -0.10 -12.69
N PHE A 86 -12.01 -0.31 -11.92
CA PHE A 86 -10.79 0.49 -12.09
C PHE A 86 -10.20 0.26 -13.47
N THR A 87 -9.86 1.36 -14.15
CA THR A 87 -9.26 1.32 -15.49
C THR A 87 -7.75 1.19 -15.46
N ALA A 88 -7.10 1.72 -14.41
CA ALA A 88 -5.69 1.51 -14.13
C ALA A 88 -5.47 0.15 -13.42
N PRO A 89 -4.27 -0.47 -13.52
CA PRO A 89 -3.95 -1.66 -12.76
C PRO A 89 -4.22 -1.47 -11.27
N LEU A 90 -5.02 -2.35 -10.68
CA LEU A 90 -5.31 -2.33 -9.25
C LEU A 90 -4.42 -3.33 -8.51
N LEU A 91 -3.68 -2.85 -7.51
CA LEU A 91 -2.90 -3.63 -6.55
C LEU A 91 -3.70 -3.73 -5.26
N TYR A 92 -3.57 -4.85 -4.54
CA TYR A 92 -4.38 -5.09 -3.35
C TYR A 92 -3.57 -5.77 -2.26
N THR A 93 -3.73 -5.33 -1.01
CA THR A 93 -3.30 -6.04 0.20
C THR A 93 -4.52 -6.29 1.08
N PRO A 94 -4.67 -7.50 1.67
CA PRO A 94 -5.82 -7.82 2.52
C PRO A 94 -5.86 -6.98 3.81
N GLY A 95 -7.08 -6.65 4.26
CA GLY A 95 -7.35 -6.20 5.63
C GLY A 95 -7.73 -7.36 6.55
N ASP A 96 -8.05 -7.06 7.80
CA ASP A 96 -8.50 -8.08 8.77
C ASP A 96 -9.99 -8.41 8.61
N ASN A 97 -10.80 -7.47 8.18
CA ASN A 97 -12.23 -7.68 8.01
C ASN A 97 -12.58 -8.72 6.94
N GLU A 98 -11.72 -8.93 5.95
CA GLU A 98 -11.96 -9.92 4.89
C GLU A 98 -11.66 -11.35 5.32
N TRP A 99 -10.92 -11.58 6.43
CA TRP A 99 -10.58 -12.94 6.79
C TRP A 99 -10.40 -13.19 8.28
N THR A 100 -9.50 -12.48 9.01
CA THR A 100 -9.24 -12.75 10.43
C THR A 100 -10.51 -12.62 11.26
N ASP A 101 -11.29 -11.56 11.00
CA ASP A 101 -12.49 -11.22 11.75
C ASP A 101 -13.72 -12.04 11.36
N CYS A 102 -13.61 -12.84 10.32
CA CYS A 102 -14.73 -13.66 9.83
C CYS A 102 -15.20 -14.72 10.84
N HIS A 103 -14.41 -15.05 11.86
CA HIS A 103 -14.80 -15.94 12.95
C HIS A 103 -15.90 -15.35 13.84
N ARG A 104 -16.05 -14.01 13.86
CA ARG A 104 -17.04 -13.32 14.69
C ARG A 104 -18.45 -13.69 14.26
N SER A 105 -19.39 -13.80 15.22
CA SER A 105 -20.78 -14.20 14.93
C SER A 105 -21.51 -13.25 14.01
N ASN A 106 -21.24 -11.95 14.12
CA ASN A 106 -21.79 -10.92 13.24
C ASN A 106 -21.16 -10.89 11.84
N ASN A 107 -20.06 -11.61 11.63
CA ASN A 107 -19.43 -11.83 10.32
C ASN A 107 -19.78 -13.18 9.70
N GLY A 108 -20.59 -14.00 10.37
CA GLY A 108 -21.08 -15.30 9.90
C GLY A 108 -20.36 -16.51 10.49
N SER A 109 -19.45 -16.35 11.44
CA SER A 109 -18.70 -17.43 12.12
C SER A 109 -17.96 -18.35 11.15
N TYR A 110 -17.35 -17.80 10.13
CA TYR A 110 -16.54 -18.55 9.16
C TYR A 110 -15.14 -18.84 9.70
N ASP A 111 -14.51 -19.90 9.21
CA ASP A 111 -13.09 -20.14 9.48
C ASP A 111 -12.23 -19.09 8.78
N PRO A 112 -11.36 -18.34 9.49
CA PRO A 112 -10.53 -17.29 8.90
C PRO A 112 -9.63 -17.78 7.77
N LEU A 113 -9.05 -18.98 7.89
CA LEU A 113 -8.14 -19.50 6.88
C LEU A 113 -8.87 -19.97 5.61
N ASP A 114 -10.10 -20.47 5.76
CA ASP A 114 -10.95 -20.73 4.61
C ASP A 114 -11.29 -19.43 3.89
N ARG A 115 -11.54 -18.36 4.63
CA ARG A 115 -11.80 -17.04 4.04
C ARG A 115 -10.55 -16.45 3.36
N LEU A 116 -9.39 -16.54 3.97
CA LEU A 116 -8.13 -16.14 3.33
C LEU A 116 -7.86 -16.93 2.04
N LYS A 117 -8.12 -18.23 2.05
CA LYS A 117 -8.01 -19.06 0.84
C LYS A 117 -8.99 -18.60 -0.24
N MET A 118 -10.25 -18.33 0.13
CA MET A 118 -11.27 -17.84 -0.81
C MET A 118 -10.88 -16.48 -1.39
N LEU A 119 -10.42 -15.56 -0.55
CA LEU A 119 -9.91 -14.26 -0.98
C LEU A 119 -8.78 -14.41 -2.00
N ARG A 120 -7.79 -15.24 -1.71
CA ARG A 120 -6.68 -15.52 -2.64
C ARG A 120 -7.15 -16.07 -3.98
N GLN A 121 -8.14 -16.95 -3.97
CA GLN A 121 -8.68 -17.56 -5.21
C GLN A 121 -9.51 -16.58 -6.06
N VAL A 122 -10.27 -15.68 -5.42
CA VAL A 122 -11.19 -14.77 -6.12
C VAL A 122 -10.49 -13.48 -6.53
N VAL A 123 -9.72 -12.87 -5.64
CA VAL A 123 -9.10 -11.56 -5.90
C VAL A 123 -7.82 -11.71 -6.72
N PHE A 124 -6.93 -12.63 -6.33
CA PHE A 124 -5.64 -12.84 -6.98
C PHE A 124 -5.69 -13.91 -8.06
N ASP A 125 -6.66 -13.80 -8.96
CA ASP A 125 -6.82 -14.68 -10.11
C ASP A 125 -5.89 -14.30 -11.30
N ASP A 126 -5.99 -15.04 -12.39
CA ASP A 126 -5.17 -14.79 -13.57
C ASP A 126 -5.35 -13.35 -14.09
N SER A 127 -6.58 -12.81 -14.06
CA SER A 127 -6.86 -11.45 -14.55
C SER A 127 -6.17 -10.37 -13.71
N TYR A 128 -6.03 -10.58 -12.40
CA TYR A 128 -5.28 -9.69 -11.53
C TYR A 128 -3.79 -9.66 -11.91
N PHE A 129 -3.18 -10.83 -12.12
CA PHE A 129 -1.77 -10.92 -12.49
C PHE A 129 -1.50 -10.46 -13.91
N GLU A 130 -2.42 -10.62 -14.84
CA GLU A 130 -2.32 -10.08 -16.21
C GLU A 130 -2.25 -8.55 -16.21
N GLN A 131 -3.11 -7.89 -15.45
CA GLN A 131 -3.09 -6.43 -15.32
C GLN A 131 -1.81 -5.93 -14.63
N SER A 132 -1.43 -6.57 -13.52
CA SER A 132 -0.25 -6.14 -12.74
C SER A 132 1.07 -6.49 -13.42
N ALA A 133 1.09 -7.43 -14.37
CA ALA A 133 2.26 -7.72 -15.20
C ALA A 133 2.74 -6.51 -16.01
N LEU A 134 1.84 -5.57 -16.35
CA LEU A 134 2.18 -4.32 -17.04
C LEU A 134 3.13 -3.45 -16.21
N LEU A 135 3.10 -3.58 -14.88
CA LEU A 135 3.98 -2.87 -13.94
C LEU A 135 5.31 -3.61 -13.68
N GLY A 136 5.49 -4.81 -14.25
CA GLY A 136 6.63 -5.69 -13.91
C GLY A 136 6.54 -6.25 -12.48
N LEU A 137 5.32 -6.40 -11.96
CA LEU A 137 5.06 -6.88 -10.61
C LEU A 137 5.65 -8.27 -10.38
N GLN A 138 6.27 -8.44 -9.22
CA GLN A 138 6.77 -9.70 -8.70
C GLN A 138 5.97 -10.09 -7.45
N SER A 139 5.36 -11.28 -7.45
CA SER A 139 4.76 -11.88 -6.27
C SER A 139 5.77 -12.75 -5.54
N GLN A 140 5.80 -12.68 -4.21
CA GLN A 140 6.65 -13.55 -3.39
C GLN A 140 6.31 -15.03 -3.61
N GLY A 141 5.02 -15.34 -3.67
CA GLY A 141 4.56 -16.71 -3.90
C GLY A 141 5.04 -17.32 -5.21
N ALA A 142 5.16 -16.49 -6.27
CA ALA A 142 5.70 -16.93 -7.56
C ALA A 142 7.22 -17.11 -7.55
N LEU A 143 7.96 -16.30 -6.77
CA LEU A 143 9.41 -16.28 -6.77
C LEU A 143 10.05 -17.23 -5.75
N MET A 144 9.36 -17.48 -4.62
CA MET A 144 9.93 -18.22 -3.49
C MET A 144 9.06 -19.43 -3.14
N ARG A 145 9.51 -20.62 -3.54
CA ARG A 145 8.76 -21.87 -3.32
C ARG A 145 8.36 -22.10 -1.84
N GLU A 146 9.21 -21.69 -0.90
CA GLU A 146 8.93 -21.80 0.53
C GLU A 146 7.72 -20.96 0.94
N PHE A 147 7.47 -19.85 0.26
CA PHE A 147 6.42 -18.87 0.52
C PHE A 147 5.37 -18.84 -0.60
N SER A 148 5.14 -19.97 -1.27
CA SER A 148 4.23 -20.05 -2.43
C SER A 148 2.77 -19.68 -2.15
N GLU A 149 2.37 -19.68 -0.87
CA GLU A 149 1.01 -19.27 -0.47
C GLU A 149 0.82 -17.75 -0.37
N PHE A 150 1.92 -16.97 -0.24
CA PHE A 150 1.84 -15.52 -0.04
C PHE A 150 1.91 -14.77 -1.37
N ILE A 151 0.90 -14.97 -2.20
CA ILE A 151 0.77 -14.34 -3.52
C ILE A 151 0.46 -12.84 -3.43
N GLU A 152 -0.13 -12.42 -2.32
CA GLU A 152 -0.46 -11.03 -1.96
C GLU A 152 0.75 -10.20 -1.56
N ASN A 153 1.87 -10.82 -1.17
CA ASN A 153 3.14 -10.13 -0.98
C ASN A 153 3.76 -9.81 -2.34
N GLN A 154 3.84 -8.54 -2.67
CA GLN A 154 4.15 -8.06 -4.02
C GLN A 154 5.23 -6.98 -4.00
N MET A 155 5.93 -6.83 -5.12
CA MET A 155 6.97 -5.83 -5.30
C MET A 155 7.10 -5.47 -6.77
N TRP A 156 7.29 -4.18 -7.07
CA TRP A 156 7.60 -3.70 -8.41
C TRP A 156 8.38 -2.38 -8.34
N ILE A 157 8.92 -1.96 -9.47
CA ILE A 157 9.62 -0.68 -9.58
C ILE A 157 8.88 0.15 -10.64
N SER A 158 8.49 1.34 -10.27
CA SER A 158 7.92 2.32 -11.19
C SER A 158 8.65 3.64 -11.07
N SER A 159 9.11 4.18 -12.20
CA SER A 159 9.84 5.45 -12.28
C SER A 159 10.98 5.61 -11.24
N GLY A 160 11.67 4.52 -10.88
CA GLY A 160 12.75 4.54 -9.89
C GLY A 160 12.30 4.48 -8.41
N THR A 161 10.99 4.38 -8.16
CA THR A 161 10.42 4.05 -6.85
C THR A 161 10.23 2.54 -6.74
N LEU A 162 10.72 1.95 -5.66
CA LEU A 162 10.44 0.56 -5.30
C LEU A 162 9.16 0.52 -4.46
N PHE A 163 8.19 -0.29 -4.88
CA PHE A 163 6.96 -0.56 -4.13
C PHE A 163 7.04 -1.93 -3.49
N LEU A 164 6.66 -2.01 -2.23
CA LEU A 164 6.62 -3.23 -1.43
C LEU A 164 5.24 -3.35 -0.76
N LEU A 165 4.44 -4.33 -1.17
CA LEU A 165 3.22 -4.73 -0.48
C LEU A 165 3.51 -5.94 0.39
N ILE A 166 3.12 -5.87 1.67
CA ILE A 166 3.23 -6.96 2.64
C ILE A 166 1.90 -7.21 3.34
N HIS A 167 1.60 -8.46 3.61
CA HIS A 167 0.38 -8.87 4.28
C HIS A 167 0.53 -8.73 5.80
N VAL A 168 0.20 -7.55 6.30
CA VAL A 168 0.12 -7.23 7.74
C VAL A 168 -1.23 -6.59 7.98
N VAL A 169 -2.05 -7.18 8.85
CA VAL A 169 -3.46 -6.79 9.06
C VAL A 169 -3.72 -6.31 10.47
N GLY A 170 -4.86 -5.66 10.70
CA GLY A 170 -5.38 -5.34 12.04
C GLY A 170 -5.59 -6.58 12.90
N SER A 171 -6.41 -6.46 13.95
CA SER A 171 -6.78 -7.59 14.84
C SER A 171 -5.57 -8.39 15.32
N ASN A 172 -4.55 -7.68 15.83
CA ASN A 172 -3.28 -8.24 16.30
C ASN A 172 -2.57 -9.13 15.25
N ASN A 173 -2.73 -8.79 13.97
CA ASN A 173 -2.10 -9.51 12.85
C ASN A 173 -2.38 -11.02 12.85
N ASN A 174 -3.58 -11.43 13.30
CA ASN A 174 -4.00 -12.83 13.49
C ASN A 174 -3.16 -13.63 14.52
N MET A 175 -2.33 -13.00 15.33
CA MET A 175 -1.48 -13.69 16.32
C MET A 175 -2.31 -14.47 17.36
N ASP A 176 -3.46 -13.92 17.73
CA ASP A 176 -4.34 -14.47 18.77
C ASP A 176 -5.47 -15.33 18.19
N SER A 177 -5.24 -16.04 17.10
CA SER A 177 -6.26 -16.88 16.44
C SER A 177 -6.88 -17.96 17.31
N GLY A 178 -6.22 -18.32 18.43
CA GLY A 178 -6.69 -19.34 19.37
C GLY A 178 -6.64 -20.78 18.83
N THR A 179 -6.06 -20.98 17.65
CA THR A 179 -5.93 -22.30 17.02
C THR A 179 -4.49 -22.57 16.59
N SER A 180 -4.05 -23.82 16.68
CA SER A 180 -2.69 -24.19 16.24
C SER A 180 -2.45 -24.01 14.74
N ILE A 181 -3.51 -24.01 13.94
CA ILE A 181 -3.42 -23.78 12.48
C ILE A 181 -3.27 -22.28 12.21
N GLY A 182 -4.05 -21.44 12.90
CA GLY A 182 -3.94 -20.00 12.81
C GLY A 182 -2.60 -19.47 13.33
N GLU A 183 -2.09 -20.03 14.45
CA GLU A 183 -0.75 -19.71 14.96
C GLU A 183 0.35 -20.06 13.93
N ARG A 184 0.23 -21.20 13.25
CA ARG A 184 1.15 -21.59 12.19
C ARG A 184 1.09 -20.63 11.00
N GLU A 185 -0.11 -20.22 10.58
CA GLU A 185 -0.29 -19.22 9.52
C GLU A 185 0.44 -17.94 9.89
N PHE A 186 0.16 -17.38 11.09
CA PHE A 186 0.81 -16.19 11.60
C PHE A 186 2.35 -16.29 11.52
N LEU A 187 2.94 -17.33 12.13
CA LEU A 187 4.39 -17.50 12.15
C LEU A 187 5.00 -17.65 10.75
N LEU A 188 4.30 -18.32 9.83
CA LEU A 188 4.80 -18.49 8.46
C LEU A 188 4.70 -17.18 7.67
N ARG A 189 3.61 -16.41 7.86
CA ARG A 189 3.43 -15.10 7.23
C ARG A 189 4.43 -14.08 7.77
N GLU A 190 4.69 -14.06 9.08
CA GLU A 190 5.75 -13.25 9.68
C GLU A 190 7.10 -13.54 9.01
N LYS A 191 7.46 -14.81 8.87
CA LYS A 191 8.70 -15.21 8.19
C LYS A 191 8.73 -14.78 6.72
N ALA A 192 7.62 -14.95 6.01
CA ALA A 192 7.50 -14.54 4.61
C ALA A 192 7.68 -13.02 4.47
N ASN A 193 6.99 -12.23 5.28
CA ASN A 193 7.09 -10.78 5.30
C ASN A 193 8.52 -10.31 5.59
N GLN A 194 9.19 -10.86 6.60
CA GLN A 194 10.58 -10.53 6.92
C GLN A 194 11.51 -10.78 5.73
N HIS A 195 11.41 -11.95 5.09
CA HIS A 195 12.20 -12.26 3.89
C HIS A 195 11.92 -11.28 2.75
N TRP A 196 10.66 -10.88 2.57
CA TRP A 196 10.28 -9.95 1.50
C TRP A 196 10.79 -8.54 1.76
N ILE A 197 10.73 -8.06 3.02
CA ILE A 197 11.32 -6.80 3.46
C ILE A 197 12.83 -6.80 3.25
N HIS A 198 13.54 -7.85 3.67
CA HIS A 198 14.98 -7.95 3.45
C HIS A 198 15.33 -7.81 1.97
N ARG A 199 14.63 -8.54 1.09
CA ARG A 199 14.81 -8.44 -0.35
C ARG A 199 14.57 -7.02 -0.89
N ALA A 200 13.54 -6.33 -0.40
CA ALA A 200 13.27 -4.95 -0.80
C ALA A 200 14.42 -4.00 -0.41
N PHE A 201 14.95 -4.13 0.81
CA PHE A 201 16.06 -3.30 1.26
C PHE A 201 17.39 -3.65 0.59
N ASP A 202 17.59 -4.88 0.14
CA ASP A 202 18.73 -5.24 -0.70
C ASP A 202 18.63 -4.57 -2.08
N LEU A 203 17.45 -4.62 -2.71
CA LEU A 203 17.19 -3.91 -3.98
C LEU A 203 17.30 -2.39 -3.83
N LEU A 204 16.88 -1.84 -2.69
CA LEU A 204 16.97 -0.40 -2.42
C LEU A 204 18.40 0.12 -2.47
N GLN A 205 19.43 -0.73 -2.34
CA GLN A 205 20.84 -0.33 -2.48
C GLN A 205 21.25 -0.05 -3.94
N GLU A 206 20.47 -0.48 -4.92
CA GLU A 206 20.76 -0.21 -6.33
C GLU A 206 20.64 1.29 -6.64
N ASP A 207 21.58 1.85 -7.42
CA ASP A 207 21.60 3.30 -7.76
C ASP A 207 20.37 3.76 -8.55
N ARG A 208 19.74 2.85 -9.31
CA ARG A 208 18.54 3.14 -10.09
C ARG A 208 17.27 3.28 -9.24
N ILE A 209 17.30 2.91 -7.96
CA ILE A 209 16.16 3.01 -7.05
C ILE A 209 16.42 4.19 -6.11
N HIS A 210 15.51 5.15 -6.10
CA HIS A 210 15.67 6.41 -5.38
C HIS A 210 14.95 6.43 -4.04
N ASP A 211 13.83 5.72 -3.94
CA ASP A 211 12.92 5.71 -2.79
C ASP A 211 12.15 4.40 -2.68
N LEU A 212 11.52 4.19 -1.53
CA LEU A 212 10.75 3.00 -1.21
C LEU A 212 9.37 3.40 -0.70
N VAL A 213 8.32 2.82 -1.26
CA VAL A 213 6.95 2.88 -0.73
C VAL A 213 6.60 1.50 -0.17
N VAL A 214 6.27 1.44 1.13
CA VAL A 214 5.84 0.21 1.80
C VAL A 214 4.37 0.32 2.14
N VAL A 215 3.59 -0.64 1.69
CA VAL A 215 2.13 -0.67 1.84
C VAL A 215 1.71 -1.92 2.61
N PHE A 216 0.89 -1.74 3.62
CA PHE A 216 0.25 -2.80 4.39
C PHE A 216 -1.06 -2.27 4.98
N HIS A 217 -1.90 -3.13 5.57
CA HIS A 217 -3.20 -2.69 6.06
C HIS A 217 -3.14 -2.15 7.50
N GLY A 218 -2.70 -2.95 8.46
CA GLY A 218 -2.82 -2.67 9.89
C GLY A 218 -2.07 -1.43 10.37
N ASP A 219 -2.66 -0.60 11.24
CA ASP A 219 -1.94 0.51 11.88
C ASP A 219 -1.06 -0.01 13.04
N PRO A 220 0.26 0.06 12.93
CA PRO A 220 1.15 -0.46 13.96
C PRO A 220 1.33 0.49 15.15
N PHE A 221 0.84 1.72 15.11
CA PHE A 221 1.12 2.74 16.12
C PHE A 221 -0.02 2.92 17.12
N VAL A 222 0.27 2.84 18.42
CA VAL A 222 -0.70 3.20 19.48
C VAL A 222 -0.83 4.71 19.57
N ASP A 223 0.31 5.41 19.58
CA ASP A 223 0.40 6.85 19.69
C ASP A 223 1.71 7.31 19.07
N TRP A 224 1.60 8.05 17.97
CA TRP A 224 2.75 8.59 17.25
C TRP A 224 3.50 9.70 18.04
N MET A 225 2.89 10.25 19.10
CA MET A 225 3.53 11.26 19.97
C MET A 225 4.41 10.65 21.06
N MET A 226 4.40 9.33 21.26
CA MET A 226 5.27 8.69 22.25
C MET A 226 6.74 8.73 21.80
N PRO A 227 7.69 8.87 22.74
CA PRO A 227 9.13 8.96 22.44
C PRO A 227 9.69 7.75 21.68
N GLN A 228 9.01 6.62 21.77
CA GLN A 228 9.20 5.45 20.90
C GLN A 228 7.81 5.02 20.46
N PRO A 229 7.58 4.79 19.15
CA PRO A 229 6.32 4.22 18.71
C PRO A 229 6.16 2.88 19.41
N SER A 230 5.33 2.82 20.44
CA SER A 230 4.91 1.54 20.99
C SER A 230 3.98 0.93 19.96
N LEU A 231 4.29 -0.30 19.55
CA LEU A 231 3.40 -1.05 18.67
C LEU A 231 2.07 -1.28 19.38
N MET A 232 0.97 -1.11 18.64
CA MET A 232 -0.37 -1.28 19.17
C MET A 232 -0.57 -2.70 19.69
N TYR A 233 -0.02 -3.67 18.96
CA TYR A 233 -0.15 -5.09 19.26
C TYR A 233 1.18 -5.83 19.10
N SER A 234 1.35 -6.91 19.86
CA SER A 234 2.53 -7.78 19.79
C SER A 234 2.69 -8.47 18.43
N GLY A 235 1.59 -8.69 17.70
CA GLY A 235 1.60 -9.25 16.35
C GLY A 235 2.29 -8.39 15.29
N PHE A 236 2.60 -7.13 15.58
CA PHE A 236 3.39 -6.26 14.69
C PHE A 236 4.90 -6.28 15.00
N LEU A 237 5.31 -6.89 16.12
CA LEU A 237 6.65 -6.72 16.65
C LEU A 237 7.73 -7.18 15.67
N GLU A 238 7.63 -8.39 15.15
CA GLU A 238 8.72 -8.97 14.33
C GLU A 238 8.77 -8.38 12.92
N THR A 239 7.64 -8.33 12.21
CA THR A 239 7.61 -7.79 10.84
C THR A 239 7.80 -6.29 10.83
N VAL A 240 6.98 -5.54 11.58
CA VAL A 240 6.97 -4.08 11.48
C VAL A 240 8.04 -3.47 12.40
N GLY A 241 8.02 -3.81 13.69
CA GLY A 241 8.91 -3.21 14.68
C GLY A 241 10.37 -3.58 14.46
N THR A 242 10.69 -4.88 14.53
CA THR A 242 12.07 -5.37 14.53
C THR A 242 12.65 -5.40 13.11
N THR A 243 11.85 -5.72 12.09
CA THR A 243 12.38 -5.83 10.72
C THR A 243 12.23 -4.52 9.95
N LEU A 244 11.01 -4.07 9.68
CA LEU A 244 10.78 -2.92 8.79
C LEU A 244 11.35 -1.62 9.36
N PHE A 245 11.05 -1.30 10.63
CA PHE A 245 11.51 -0.04 11.24
C PHE A 245 13.02 -0.03 11.44
N GLU A 246 13.64 -1.14 11.87
CA GLU A 246 15.09 -1.19 12.01
C GLU A 246 15.79 -1.07 10.66
N LYS A 247 15.26 -1.69 9.61
CA LYS A 247 15.79 -1.52 8.24
C LYS A 247 15.63 -0.08 7.74
N ALA A 248 14.51 0.57 8.00
CA ALA A 248 14.28 1.96 7.62
C ALA A 248 15.34 2.92 8.21
N LYS A 249 15.90 2.59 9.38
CA LYS A 249 16.98 3.36 10.01
C LYS A 249 18.33 3.21 9.30
N THR A 250 18.52 2.22 8.45
CA THR A 250 19.81 1.91 7.81
C THR A 250 20.04 2.63 6.49
N THR A 251 19.08 3.38 5.98
CA THR A 251 19.15 4.07 4.68
C THR A 251 18.84 5.56 4.80
N ASP A 252 19.45 6.36 3.92
CA ASP A 252 19.11 7.78 3.75
C ASP A 252 18.07 8.02 2.64
N LYS A 253 17.71 6.97 1.88
CA LYS A 253 16.68 7.08 0.84
C LYS A 253 15.32 7.36 1.48
N LYS A 254 14.46 8.08 0.77
CA LYS A 254 13.10 8.38 1.23
C LYS A 254 12.28 7.09 1.32
N ILE A 255 11.52 6.98 2.40
CA ILE A 255 10.60 5.86 2.63
C ILE A 255 9.23 6.44 2.94
N LEU A 256 8.21 5.94 2.28
CA LEU A 256 6.81 6.24 2.58
C LEU A 256 6.12 4.97 3.07
N PHE A 257 5.61 4.99 4.30
CA PHE A 257 4.69 3.97 4.79
C PHE A 257 3.26 4.39 4.49
N ILE A 258 2.48 3.51 3.89
CA ILE A 258 1.05 3.70 3.62
C ILE A 258 0.28 2.56 4.25
N HIS A 259 -0.69 2.89 5.10
CA HIS A 259 -1.55 1.90 5.74
C HIS A 259 -2.95 2.48 6.03
N GLY A 260 -3.86 1.64 6.52
CA GLY A 260 -5.25 1.94 6.86
C GLY A 260 -5.60 1.61 8.30
N ASP A 261 -6.67 0.84 8.50
CA ASP A 261 -7.17 0.22 9.75
C ASP A 261 -7.82 1.20 10.74
N THR A 262 -7.22 2.35 11.01
CA THR A 262 -7.76 3.37 11.93
C THR A 262 -8.75 4.33 11.29
N HIS A 263 -8.92 4.33 9.97
CA HIS A 263 -9.85 5.14 9.19
C HIS A 263 -9.64 6.67 9.28
N GLN A 264 -8.57 7.11 9.94
CA GLN A 264 -8.29 8.53 10.14
C GLN A 264 -7.15 8.99 9.24
N TYR A 265 -7.50 9.79 8.21
CA TYR A 265 -6.47 10.39 7.38
C TYR A 265 -5.39 11.05 8.22
N THR A 266 -4.16 10.59 8.04
CA THR A 266 -3.01 11.12 8.77
C THR A 266 -1.80 11.21 7.84
N TRP A 267 -1.19 12.38 7.81
CA TRP A 267 0.11 12.59 7.17
C TRP A 267 1.11 13.08 8.21
N ASN A 268 2.18 12.31 8.46
CA ASN A 268 3.19 12.70 9.45
C ASN A 268 4.57 12.04 9.17
N HIS A 269 5.53 12.34 10.05
CA HIS A 269 6.86 11.75 10.09
C HIS A 269 7.02 11.01 11.42
N PRO A 270 6.65 9.74 11.54
CA PRO A 270 6.46 9.03 12.80
C PRO A 270 7.72 8.90 13.65
N PHE A 271 8.89 9.05 13.06
CA PHE A 271 10.14 8.88 13.76
C PHE A 271 10.84 10.22 14.12
N PHE A 272 10.37 11.34 13.61
CA PHE A 272 10.99 12.64 13.85
C PHE A 272 10.85 13.11 15.29
N ALA A 273 9.71 12.84 15.93
CA ALA A 273 9.42 13.26 17.31
C ALA A 273 10.27 12.53 18.37
N ALA A 274 10.77 11.34 18.07
CA ALA A 274 11.52 10.50 19.01
C ALA A 274 13.02 10.82 19.09
N GLY A 275 13.52 11.83 18.38
CA GLY A 275 14.95 12.20 18.39
C GLY A 275 15.89 11.12 17.81
N HIS A 276 15.34 10.05 17.23
CA HIS A 276 16.11 8.88 16.79
C HIS A 276 16.25 8.78 15.28
N LEU A 277 15.64 9.70 14.49
CA LEU A 277 15.56 9.45 13.07
C LEU A 277 15.69 10.65 12.16
N ARG A 278 16.25 10.28 11.08
CA ARG A 278 16.42 11.02 9.87
C ARG A 278 15.03 11.31 9.30
N GLY A 279 14.77 12.57 8.92
CA GLY A 279 13.50 12.98 8.29
C GLY A 279 13.26 12.39 6.89
N ASN A 280 13.71 11.15 6.68
CA ASN A 280 13.56 10.43 5.42
C ASN A 280 12.34 9.48 5.41
N VAL A 281 11.68 9.27 6.57
CA VAL A 281 10.50 8.41 6.67
C VAL A 281 9.24 9.25 6.84
N SER A 282 8.30 9.07 5.93
CA SER A 282 6.94 9.65 5.97
C SER A 282 5.91 8.56 6.16
N ARG A 283 4.75 8.89 6.72
CA ARG A 283 3.62 7.99 6.92
C ARG A 283 2.33 8.62 6.42
N LEU A 284 1.57 7.85 5.66
CA LEU A 284 0.20 8.13 5.26
C LEU A 284 -0.72 7.06 5.82
N VAL A 285 -1.74 7.47 6.58
CA VAL A 285 -2.91 6.64 6.88
C VAL A 285 -4.03 7.09 5.95
N VAL A 286 -4.61 6.17 5.19
CA VAL A 286 -5.70 6.50 4.30
C VAL A 286 -7.00 6.77 5.07
N PRO A 287 -7.90 7.63 4.57
CA PRO A 287 -9.25 7.74 5.13
C PRO A 287 -10.02 6.45 4.88
N GLY A 288 -11.10 6.23 5.64
CA GLY A 288 -11.91 5.03 5.49
C GLY A 288 -13.23 5.07 6.24
N ALA A 289 -13.98 3.98 6.24
CA ALA A 289 -15.30 3.84 6.83
C ALA A 289 -16.28 4.93 6.34
N GLY A 290 -16.61 5.88 7.19
CA GLY A 290 -17.50 7.01 6.84
C GLY A 290 -16.85 8.11 6.00
N ASP A 291 -15.53 8.08 5.82
CA ASP A 291 -14.77 9.03 4.98
C ASP A 291 -14.35 8.34 3.69
N MET A 292 -15.26 8.25 2.72
CA MET A 292 -15.08 7.54 1.47
C MET A 292 -14.36 8.43 0.44
N ARG A 293 -13.04 8.61 0.66
CA ARG A 293 -12.13 9.35 -0.22
C ARG A 293 -10.89 8.56 -0.55
N ALA A 294 -10.28 8.83 -1.70
CA ALA A 294 -8.99 8.28 -2.07
C ALA A 294 -7.91 9.36 -2.02
N VAL A 295 -6.65 8.95 -1.95
CA VAL A 295 -5.51 9.87 -1.95
C VAL A 295 -4.66 9.64 -3.20
N LYS A 296 -4.55 10.67 -4.04
CA LYS A 296 -3.59 10.68 -5.14
C LYS A 296 -2.23 11.13 -4.62
N ILE A 297 -1.18 10.43 -4.98
CA ILE A 297 0.18 10.70 -4.55
C ILE A 297 1.04 10.95 -5.80
N SER A 298 1.67 12.13 -5.83
CA SER A 298 2.68 12.48 -6.84
C SER A 298 4.05 12.54 -6.18
N ILE A 299 5.06 11.87 -6.78
CA ILE A 299 6.44 11.87 -6.27
C ILE A 299 7.27 12.87 -7.08
N GLN A 300 7.78 13.90 -6.41
CA GLN A 300 8.55 15.00 -6.99
C GLN A 300 9.95 15.06 -6.38
N ARG A 301 10.91 14.31 -6.96
CA ARG A 301 12.26 14.12 -6.40
C ARG A 301 13.10 15.36 -6.33
N GLU A 302 12.85 16.36 -7.16
CA GLU A 302 13.60 17.61 -7.24
C GLU A 302 12.93 18.76 -6.46
N SER A 303 11.79 18.49 -5.78
CA SER A 303 11.03 19.46 -4.99
C SER A 303 11.34 19.32 -3.50
N ASP A 304 11.23 20.44 -2.76
CA ASP A 304 11.22 20.41 -1.29
C ASP A 304 10.00 19.62 -0.78
N ASP A 305 8.86 19.71 -1.51
CA ASP A 305 7.67 18.89 -1.29
C ASP A 305 7.80 17.59 -2.10
N TYR A 306 8.52 16.61 -1.53
CA TYR A 306 8.83 15.35 -2.19
C TYR A 306 7.59 14.52 -2.54
N TYR A 307 6.58 14.51 -1.65
CA TYR A 307 5.28 13.87 -1.85
C TYR A 307 4.19 14.93 -1.88
N ILE A 308 3.43 15.01 -2.97
CA ILE A 308 2.21 15.81 -3.04
C ILE A 308 1.02 14.89 -2.90
N LEU A 309 0.10 15.25 -2.03
CA LEU A 309 -1.08 14.47 -1.67
C LEU A 309 -2.33 15.27 -2.03
N ASP A 310 -3.13 14.74 -2.94
CA ASP A 310 -4.41 15.31 -3.34
C ASP A 310 -5.55 14.36 -2.97
N MET A 311 -6.62 14.89 -2.38
CA MET A 311 -7.78 14.10 -1.99
C MET A 311 -8.76 13.99 -3.16
N ILE A 312 -9.24 12.78 -3.44
CA ILE A 312 -10.28 12.48 -4.44
C ILE A 312 -11.56 12.14 -3.69
N GLU A 313 -12.66 12.86 -4.00
CA GLU A 313 -14.00 12.76 -3.37
C GLU A 313 -15.00 12.03 -4.28
#